data_a8f29c7b83ac2679384d84319ea84ad1
#
_entry.id   a8f29c7b83ac2679384d84319ea84ad1
#
_cell.length_a   1.000
_cell.length_b   1.000
_cell.length_c   1.000
_cell.angle_alpha   90.00
_cell.angle_beta   90.00
_cell.angle_gamma   90.00
#
_symmetry.space_group_name_H-M   'P 1'
#
loop_
_entity.id
_entity.type
_entity.pdbx_description
1 polymer ?
#
loop_
_entity_poly.entity_id
_entity_poly.type
_entity_poly.pdbx_seq_one_letter_code
_entity_poly.pdbx_strand_id
1 'polypeptide(L)'
;MKIAKKIEKRFKDRCAEYKEKYKLNFGVYYTPAENLCYTAMTKFKEKYGIIPNVSDKEFFTNSIHVPVWKKISPFDKIDIESQLTGYSSAGCITYVELDSTVKHNIDALEQIVNYAMDHDIPYFAVNVPNDTCLDCGYCDEFNDKCPECGSTNIQ
;
A
#
# COMPACT_ATOMS: atom_id res chain seq x y z
N MET A 1 -10.50 -4.86 11.64
CA MET A 1 -11.46 -5.12 10.54
C MET A 1 -12.92 -4.67 10.83
N LYS A 2 -13.60 -5.04 11.91
CA LYS A 2 -15.03 -4.66 12.14
C LYS A 2 -15.31 -3.16 12.08
N ILE A 3 -14.45 -2.31 12.66
CA ILE A 3 -14.61 -0.84 12.64
C ILE A 3 -14.37 -0.31 11.24
N ALA A 4 -13.30 -0.73 10.56
CA ALA A 4 -12.99 -0.31 9.20
C ALA A 4 -14.16 -0.62 8.26
N LYS A 5 -14.65 -1.88 8.23
CA LYS A 5 -15.83 -2.25 7.43
C LYS A 5 -17.07 -1.40 7.71
N LYS A 6 -17.27 -0.98 8.96
CA LYS A 6 -18.40 -0.11 9.35
C LYS A 6 -18.27 1.30 8.77
N ILE A 7 -17.05 1.84 8.80
CA ILE A 7 -16.73 3.16 8.23
C ILE A 7 -16.91 3.13 6.72
N GLU A 8 -16.30 2.15 6.06
CA GLU A 8 -16.35 1.99 4.60
C GLU A 8 -17.78 1.78 4.09
N LYS A 9 -18.54 0.93 4.76
CA LYS A 9 -19.96 0.74 4.45
C LYS A 9 -20.73 2.07 4.54
N ARG A 10 -20.44 2.90 5.54
CA ARG A 10 -21.11 4.20 5.69
C ARG A 10 -20.81 5.15 4.53
N PHE A 11 -19.58 5.18 4.02
CA PHE A 11 -19.23 5.95 2.82
C PHE A 11 -19.98 5.45 1.59
N LYS A 12 -20.01 4.14 1.37
CA LYS A 12 -20.74 3.51 0.25
C LYS A 12 -22.24 3.84 0.29
N ASP A 13 -22.85 3.70 1.47
CA ASP A 13 -24.28 4.01 1.67
C ASP A 13 -24.55 5.50 1.38
N ARG A 14 -23.67 6.42 1.82
CA ARG A 14 -23.80 7.85 1.56
C ARG A 14 -23.66 8.20 0.07
N CYS A 15 -22.78 7.53 -0.65
CA CYS A 15 -22.68 7.69 -2.11
C CYS A 15 -23.99 7.28 -2.79
N ALA A 16 -24.62 6.19 -2.36
CA ALA A 16 -25.91 5.76 -2.88
C ALA A 16 -27.03 6.78 -2.61
N GLU A 17 -27.10 7.32 -1.38
CA GLU A 17 -28.04 8.37 -1.02
C GLU A 17 -27.85 9.62 -1.91
N TYR A 18 -26.61 10.02 -2.15
CA TYR A 18 -26.31 11.18 -3.00
C TYR A 18 -26.63 10.93 -4.47
N LYS A 19 -26.38 9.72 -4.98
CA LYS A 19 -26.78 9.32 -6.32
C LYS A 19 -28.28 9.51 -6.53
N GLU A 20 -29.09 9.03 -5.59
CA GLU A 20 -30.55 9.21 -5.67
C GLU A 20 -30.98 10.68 -5.58
N LYS A 21 -30.34 11.44 -4.68
CA LYS A 21 -30.71 12.84 -4.44
C LYS A 21 -30.31 13.76 -5.59
N TYR A 22 -29.11 13.61 -6.11
CA TYR A 22 -28.53 14.55 -7.07
C TYR A 22 -28.54 14.02 -8.50
N LYS A 23 -28.91 12.75 -8.72
CA LYS A 23 -28.87 12.06 -10.02
C LYS A 23 -27.48 12.06 -10.67
N LEU A 24 -26.44 12.07 -9.83
CA LEU A 24 -25.03 11.98 -10.22
C LEU A 24 -24.41 10.71 -9.64
N ASN A 25 -23.44 10.15 -10.33
CA ASN A 25 -22.68 9.03 -9.78
C ASN A 25 -21.60 9.53 -8.81
N PHE A 26 -21.61 8.98 -7.61
CA PHE A 26 -20.59 9.19 -6.59
C PHE A 26 -19.89 7.87 -6.31
N GLY A 27 -18.58 7.91 -6.18
CA GLY A 27 -17.77 6.76 -5.82
C GLY A 27 -16.87 7.04 -4.63
N VAL A 28 -16.45 5.98 -3.95
CA VAL A 28 -15.40 6.02 -2.93
C VAL A 28 -14.10 5.59 -3.61
N TYR A 29 -13.06 6.37 -3.42
CA TYR A 29 -11.73 6.11 -3.91
C TYR A 29 -10.71 6.21 -2.77
N TYR A 30 -9.89 5.18 -2.63
CA TYR A 30 -8.80 5.18 -1.66
C TYR A 30 -7.54 5.68 -2.34
N THR A 31 -7.29 6.97 -2.21
CA THR A 31 -6.17 7.65 -2.86
C THR A 31 -4.84 7.23 -2.24
N PRO A 32 -3.87 6.76 -3.01
CA PRO A 32 -2.50 6.67 -2.57
C PRO A 32 -1.97 8.09 -2.33
N ALA A 33 -1.76 8.44 -1.07
CA ALA A 33 -1.34 9.78 -0.65
C ALA A 33 0.16 9.82 -0.36
N GLU A 34 0.97 9.42 -1.32
CA GLU A 34 2.40 9.09 -1.17
C GLU A 34 3.18 10.11 -0.35
N ASN A 35 3.23 11.36 -0.78
CA ASN A 35 3.98 12.40 -0.06
C ASN A 35 3.24 13.03 1.12
N LEU A 36 1.96 12.73 1.31
CA LEU A 36 1.15 13.32 2.38
C LEU A 36 1.22 12.53 3.69
N CYS A 37 1.58 11.26 3.66
CA CYS A 37 1.61 10.40 4.83
C CYS A 37 2.62 10.89 5.88
N TYR A 38 3.79 11.32 5.45
CA TYR A 38 4.82 11.92 6.32
C TYR A 38 4.38 13.30 6.83
N THR A 39 3.96 14.19 5.94
CA THR A 39 3.50 15.54 6.31
C THR A 39 2.32 15.50 7.27
N ALA A 40 1.36 14.59 7.03
CA ALA A 40 0.22 14.40 7.93
C ALA A 40 0.65 13.90 9.31
N MET A 41 1.60 12.96 9.37
CA MET A 41 2.13 12.46 10.64
C MET A 41 2.87 13.56 11.42
N THR A 42 3.69 14.36 10.75
CA THR A 42 4.39 15.48 11.38
C THR A 42 3.39 16.46 12.00
N LYS A 43 2.40 16.92 11.23
CA LYS A 43 1.36 17.83 11.74
C LYS A 43 0.51 17.20 12.85
N PHE A 44 0.27 15.90 12.79
CA PHE A 44 -0.45 15.19 13.84
C PHE A 44 0.35 15.18 15.14
N LYS A 45 1.65 14.88 15.08
CA LYS A 45 2.55 14.90 16.24
C LYS A 45 2.68 16.30 16.86
N GLU A 46 2.78 17.33 16.05
CA GLU A 46 2.81 18.72 16.50
C GLU A 46 1.56 19.08 17.32
N LYS A 47 0.39 18.60 16.90
CA LYS A 47 -0.90 18.93 17.51
C LYS A 47 -1.27 18.04 18.69
N TYR A 48 -1.00 16.75 18.60
CA TYR A 48 -1.50 15.74 19.54
C TYR A 48 -0.41 14.97 20.28
N GLY A 49 0.86 15.21 19.93
CA GLY A 49 1.98 14.47 20.49
C GLY A 49 2.14 13.06 19.90
N ILE A 50 3.04 12.29 20.52
CA ILE A 50 3.29 10.91 20.14
C ILE A 50 2.33 10.00 20.91
N ILE A 51 1.48 9.30 20.17
CA ILE A 51 0.51 8.35 20.72
C ILE A 51 0.94 6.94 20.28
N PRO A 52 1.20 5.99 21.20
CA PRO A 52 1.60 4.63 20.88
C PRO A 52 0.63 3.95 19.91
N ASN A 53 1.16 3.27 18.90
CA ASN A 53 0.43 2.58 17.83
C ASN A 53 -0.45 3.50 16.94
N VAL A 54 -0.33 4.82 17.08
CA VAL A 54 -1.04 5.81 16.26
C VAL A 54 -0.06 6.73 15.56
N SER A 55 0.78 7.44 16.31
CA SER A 55 1.74 8.41 15.80
C SER A 55 3.17 8.17 16.23
N ASP A 56 3.51 6.95 16.61
CA ASP A 56 4.85 6.51 17.02
C ASP A 56 5.76 6.12 15.83
N LYS A 57 5.28 6.23 14.60
CA LYS A 57 6.02 6.00 13.36
C LYS A 57 6.34 7.31 12.65
N GLU A 58 7.17 7.27 11.63
CA GLU A 58 7.55 8.46 10.85
C GLU A 58 6.44 8.94 9.93
N PHE A 59 5.61 8.03 9.43
CA PHE A 59 4.52 8.32 8.52
C PHE A 59 3.28 7.47 8.82
N PHE A 60 2.12 7.93 8.37
CA PHE A 60 0.90 7.13 8.38
C PHE A 60 0.92 6.08 7.28
N THR A 61 0.19 4.99 7.51
CA THR A 61 -0.08 4.02 6.45
C THR A 61 -0.89 4.70 5.34
N ASN A 62 -0.51 4.41 4.10
CA ASN A 62 -1.22 4.92 2.95
C ASN A 62 -2.59 4.25 2.82
N SER A 63 -3.64 5.06 2.65
CA SER A 63 -5.01 4.60 2.41
C SER A 63 -5.49 3.57 3.46
N ILE A 64 -6.04 2.44 3.01
CA ILE A 64 -6.58 1.34 3.85
C ILE A 64 -5.63 0.14 3.95
N HIS A 65 -4.39 0.31 3.51
CA HIS A 65 -3.44 -0.79 3.39
C HIS A 65 -2.91 -1.28 4.74
N VAL A 66 -2.43 -2.51 4.74
CA VAL A 66 -1.61 -3.01 5.84
C VAL A 66 -0.30 -2.22 5.87
N PRO A 67 0.12 -1.73 7.04
CA PRO A 67 1.36 -0.95 7.14
C PRO A 67 2.57 -1.71 6.60
N VAL A 68 3.39 -1.03 5.79
CA VAL A 68 4.57 -1.62 5.12
C VAL A 68 5.63 -2.16 6.10
N TRP A 69 5.71 -1.60 7.31
CA TRP A 69 6.61 -2.10 8.37
C TRP A 69 6.13 -3.37 9.05
N LYS A 70 4.92 -3.83 8.75
CA LYS A 70 4.35 -5.04 9.33
C LYS A 70 4.78 -6.25 8.52
N LYS A 71 5.64 -7.08 9.10
CA LYS A 71 6.09 -8.33 8.47
C LYS A 71 4.93 -9.33 8.44
N ILE A 72 4.33 -9.50 7.28
CA ILE A 72 3.28 -10.48 6.98
C ILE A 72 3.56 -11.09 5.61
N SER A 73 2.98 -12.26 5.34
CA SER A 73 3.08 -12.86 4.02
C SER A 73 2.26 -12.08 2.98
N PRO A 74 2.61 -12.15 1.68
CA PRO A 74 1.79 -11.61 0.60
C PRO A 74 0.33 -12.09 0.65
N PHE A 75 0.12 -13.36 0.95
CA PHE A 75 -1.20 -13.98 1.04
C PHE A 75 -2.02 -13.41 2.20
N ASP A 76 -1.43 -13.31 3.40
CA ASP A 76 -2.10 -12.69 4.55
C ASP A 76 -2.46 -11.23 4.29
N LYS A 77 -1.61 -10.49 3.57
CA LYS A 77 -1.89 -9.11 3.16
C LYS A 77 -3.10 -9.05 2.24
N ILE A 78 -3.14 -9.91 1.22
CA ILE A 78 -4.27 -10.01 0.29
C ILE A 78 -5.55 -10.37 1.05
N ASP A 79 -5.52 -11.35 1.96
CA ASP A 79 -6.66 -11.74 2.80
C ASP A 79 -7.23 -10.59 3.63
N ILE A 80 -6.36 -9.72 4.14
CA ILE A 80 -6.77 -8.57 4.93
C ILE A 80 -7.37 -7.48 4.03
N GLU A 81 -6.67 -7.11 2.96
CA GLU A 81 -7.05 -5.98 2.11
C GLU A 81 -8.27 -6.28 1.24
N SER A 82 -8.41 -7.50 0.72
CA SER A 82 -9.58 -7.93 -0.07
C SER A 82 -10.90 -7.73 0.66
N GLN A 83 -10.90 -7.79 1.98
CA GLN A 83 -12.10 -7.55 2.79
C GLN A 83 -12.61 -6.10 2.73
N LEU A 84 -11.82 -5.16 2.24
CA LEU A 84 -12.14 -3.73 2.16
C LEU A 84 -12.31 -3.24 0.71
N THR A 85 -11.66 -3.89 -0.26
CA THR A 85 -11.67 -3.45 -1.66
C THR A 85 -13.08 -3.33 -2.25
N GLY A 86 -14.00 -4.20 -1.87
CA GLY A 86 -15.40 -4.17 -2.32
C GLY A 86 -16.22 -2.94 -1.89
N TYR A 87 -15.68 -2.10 -1.00
CA TYR A 87 -16.31 -0.83 -0.62
C TYR A 87 -15.79 0.35 -1.44
N SER A 88 -14.68 0.19 -2.15
CA SER A 88 -14.08 1.23 -3.00
C SER A 88 -14.63 1.15 -4.41
N SER A 89 -15.76 1.82 -4.67
CA SER A 89 -16.46 1.75 -5.95
C SER A 89 -15.78 2.50 -7.09
N ALA A 90 -14.81 3.37 -6.78
CA ALA A 90 -14.06 4.17 -7.75
C ALA A 90 -12.59 3.75 -7.89
N GLY A 91 -12.19 2.69 -7.24
CA GLY A 91 -10.85 2.10 -7.36
C GLY A 91 -10.12 1.88 -6.04
N CYS A 92 -9.30 0.87 -6.03
CA CYS A 92 -8.38 0.53 -4.94
C CYS A 92 -7.24 -0.30 -5.53
N ILE A 93 -6.02 -0.01 -5.12
CA ILE A 93 -4.84 -0.78 -5.51
C ILE A 93 -4.27 -1.49 -4.28
N THR A 94 -3.88 -2.74 -4.44
CA THR A 94 -3.13 -3.48 -3.42
C THR A 94 -1.69 -3.66 -3.89
N TYR A 95 -0.74 -3.17 -3.10
CA TYR A 95 0.69 -3.36 -3.33
C TYR A 95 1.21 -4.51 -2.48
N VAL A 96 2.00 -5.38 -3.08
CA VAL A 96 2.74 -6.42 -2.36
C VAL A 96 4.23 -6.17 -2.51
N GLU A 97 4.90 -6.02 -1.38
CA GLU A 97 6.36 -5.89 -1.31
C GLU A 97 6.99 -7.28 -1.35
N LEU A 98 7.83 -7.54 -2.33
CA LEU A 98 8.59 -8.79 -2.47
C LEU A 98 10.08 -8.47 -2.52
N ASP A 99 10.92 -9.42 -2.12
CA ASP A 99 12.35 -9.30 -2.28
C ASP A 99 12.79 -9.61 -3.72
N SER A 100 14.07 -9.36 -4.03
CA SER A 100 14.61 -9.52 -5.37
C SER A 100 14.64 -10.97 -5.87
N THR A 101 14.52 -11.95 -5.00
CA THR A 101 14.53 -13.38 -5.38
C THR A 101 13.33 -13.75 -6.26
N VAL A 102 12.25 -12.99 -6.17
CA VAL A 102 11.04 -13.19 -7.00
C VAL A 102 11.33 -12.96 -8.51
N LYS A 103 12.34 -12.16 -8.85
CA LYS A 103 12.75 -11.90 -10.25
C LYS A 103 13.10 -13.19 -11.02
N HIS A 104 13.52 -14.22 -10.29
CA HIS A 104 13.91 -15.53 -10.85
C HIS A 104 12.91 -16.64 -10.52
N ASN A 105 11.77 -16.31 -9.91
CA ASN A 105 10.75 -17.28 -9.52
C ASN A 105 9.36 -16.86 -10.04
N ILE A 106 9.21 -17.05 -11.36
CA ILE A 106 7.97 -16.68 -12.06
C ILE A 106 6.77 -17.47 -11.53
N ASP A 107 6.97 -18.74 -11.17
CA ASP A 107 5.88 -19.59 -10.64
C ASP A 107 5.34 -19.05 -9.31
N ALA A 108 6.22 -18.55 -8.44
CA ALA A 108 5.79 -17.92 -7.20
C ALA A 108 5.04 -16.61 -7.44
N LEU A 109 5.50 -15.81 -8.42
CA LEU A 109 4.82 -14.60 -8.82
C LEU A 109 3.42 -14.89 -9.37
N GLU A 110 3.30 -15.90 -10.26
CA GLU A 110 2.02 -16.35 -10.81
C GLU A 110 1.05 -16.79 -9.72
N GLN A 111 1.53 -17.54 -8.73
CA GLN A 111 0.71 -17.95 -7.58
C GLN A 111 0.15 -16.75 -6.80
N ILE A 112 0.96 -15.73 -6.55
CA ILE A 112 0.53 -14.53 -5.83
C ILE A 112 -0.51 -13.74 -6.64
N VAL A 113 -0.27 -13.59 -7.95
CA VAL A 113 -1.21 -12.89 -8.85
C VAL A 113 -2.54 -13.64 -8.93
N ASN A 114 -2.52 -14.95 -9.13
CA ASN A 114 -3.73 -15.77 -9.17
C ASN A 114 -4.50 -15.67 -7.84
N TYR A 115 -3.79 -15.73 -6.72
CA TYR A 115 -4.39 -15.57 -5.40
C TYR A 115 -5.07 -14.21 -5.23
N ALA A 116 -4.46 -13.13 -5.69
CA ALA A 116 -5.05 -11.80 -5.66
C ALA A 116 -6.32 -11.71 -6.52
N MET A 117 -6.31 -12.33 -7.70
CA MET A 117 -7.49 -12.41 -8.58
C MET A 117 -8.63 -13.22 -7.96
N ASP A 118 -8.33 -14.36 -7.34
CA ASP A 118 -9.30 -15.20 -6.65
C ASP A 118 -9.93 -14.51 -5.42
N HIS A 119 -9.28 -13.48 -4.90
CA HIS A 119 -9.76 -12.65 -3.78
C HIS A 119 -10.39 -11.32 -4.24
N ASP A 120 -10.78 -11.19 -5.50
CA ASP A 120 -11.42 -10.00 -6.06
C ASP A 120 -10.63 -8.71 -5.84
N ILE A 121 -9.30 -8.76 -5.88
CA ILE A 121 -8.47 -7.56 -5.85
C ILE A 121 -8.57 -6.85 -7.19
N PRO A 122 -9.14 -5.63 -7.25
CA PRO A 122 -9.47 -4.99 -8.53
C PRO A 122 -8.25 -4.43 -9.26
N TYR A 123 -7.20 -4.09 -8.53
CA TYR A 123 -5.94 -3.63 -9.07
C TYR A 123 -4.80 -4.08 -8.14
N PHE A 124 -3.87 -4.82 -8.70
CA PHE A 124 -2.76 -5.43 -7.98
C PHE A 124 -1.42 -4.99 -8.55
N ALA A 125 -0.48 -4.67 -7.68
CA ALA A 125 0.88 -4.34 -8.07
C ALA A 125 1.90 -5.05 -7.17
N VAL A 126 2.94 -5.58 -7.79
CA VAL A 126 4.11 -6.12 -7.12
C VAL A 126 5.18 -5.06 -7.09
N ASN A 127 5.69 -4.76 -5.91
CA ASN A 127 6.83 -3.87 -5.71
C ASN A 127 8.03 -4.70 -5.26
N VAL A 128 9.12 -4.57 -6.01
CA VAL A 128 10.42 -5.17 -5.66
C VAL A 128 11.36 -4.00 -5.42
N PRO A 129 11.67 -3.67 -4.16
CA PRO A 129 12.62 -2.61 -3.84
C PRO A 129 13.98 -2.89 -4.49
N ASN A 130 14.60 -1.87 -5.04
CA ASN A 130 15.95 -1.92 -5.56
C ASN A 130 16.71 -0.69 -5.09
N ASP A 131 17.99 -0.90 -4.83
CA ASP A 131 18.94 0.18 -4.62
C ASP A 131 19.52 0.60 -5.96
N THR A 132 19.79 1.89 -6.13
CA THR A 132 20.42 2.42 -7.34
C THR A 132 21.73 3.11 -6.98
N CYS A 133 22.81 2.67 -7.58
CA CYS A 133 24.08 3.37 -7.48
C CYS A 133 24.04 4.66 -8.31
N LEU A 134 24.16 5.81 -7.68
CA LEU A 134 24.13 7.10 -8.36
C LEU A 134 25.37 7.40 -9.19
N ASP A 135 26.49 6.68 -8.96
CA ASP A 135 27.74 6.90 -9.66
C ASP A 135 27.85 6.10 -10.97
N CYS A 136 27.34 4.86 -10.99
CA CYS A 136 27.43 4.01 -12.19
C CYS A 136 26.07 3.60 -12.78
N GLY A 137 24.96 3.90 -12.10
CA GLY A 137 23.61 3.55 -12.54
C GLY A 137 23.23 2.08 -12.34
N TYR A 138 24.07 1.27 -11.67
CA TYR A 138 23.71 -0.11 -11.34
C TYR A 138 22.51 -0.14 -10.42
N CYS A 139 21.55 -0.99 -10.74
CA CYS A 139 20.28 -1.09 -10.01
C CYS A 139 19.98 -2.56 -9.69
N ASP A 140 19.99 -2.89 -8.41
CA ASP A 140 19.62 -4.19 -7.86
C ASP A 140 19.45 -4.06 -6.33
N GLU A 141 19.19 -5.16 -5.62
CA GLU A 141 19.21 -5.20 -4.16
C GLU A 141 20.66 -5.36 -3.67
N PHE A 142 21.19 -4.33 -3.03
CA PHE A 142 22.48 -4.36 -2.36
C PHE A 142 22.48 -3.37 -1.19
N ASN A 143 23.31 -3.63 -0.17
CA ASN A 143 23.26 -2.87 1.06
C ASN A 143 24.17 -1.61 0.98
N ASP A 144 25.36 -1.68 1.57
CA ASP A 144 26.19 -0.50 1.82
C ASP A 144 27.09 -0.06 0.65
N LYS A 145 27.28 -0.93 -0.34
CA LYS A 145 28.20 -0.68 -1.46
C LYS A 145 27.70 -1.27 -2.75
N CYS A 146 27.85 -0.50 -3.82
CA CYS A 146 27.61 -0.97 -5.17
C CYS A 146 28.56 -2.13 -5.53
N PRO A 147 28.04 -3.30 -5.95
CA PRO A 147 28.90 -4.44 -6.31
C PRO A 147 29.71 -4.21 -7.58
N GLU A 148 29.27 -3.30 -8.47
CA GLU A 148 29.95 -3.01 -9.74
C GLU A 148 31.11 -2.01 -9.56
N CYS A 149 30.89 -0.90 -8.87
CA CYS A 149 31.91 0.17 -8.77
C CYS A 149 32.44 0.42 -7.37
N GLY A 150 31.88 -0.24 -6.35
CA GLY A 150 32.30 -0.07 -4.96
C GLY A 150 31.86 1.24 -4.30
N SER A 151 31.06 2.05 -4.98
CA SER A 151 30.54 3.32 -4.44
C SER A 151 29.56 3.08 -3.29
N THR A 152 29.54 4.03 -2.35
CA THR A 152 28.56 4.13 -1.26
C THR A 152 27.48 5.18 -1.54
N ASN A 153 27.49 5.80 -2.71
CA ASN A 153 26.50 6.79 -3.14
C ASN A 153 25.28 6.06 -3.71
N ILE A 154 24.39 5.65 -2.82
CA ILE A 154 23.26 4.75 -3.08
C ILE A 154 21.96 5.47 -2.74
N GLN A 155 20.94 5.22 -3.58
CA GLN A 155 19.56 5.69 -3.37
C GLN A 155 18.62 4.51 -3.33
#